data_bf51ef1d60b5691f7c67c4006ae3a02f
#
_entry.id   bf51ef1d60b5691f7c67c4006ae3a02f
#
_cell.length_a   1.000
_cell.length_b   1.000
_cell.length_c   1.000
_cell.angle_alpha   90.00
_cell.angle_beta   90.00
_cell.angle_gamma   90.00
#
_symmetry.space_group_name_H-M   'P 1'
#
loop_
_entity.id
_entity.type
_entity.pdbx_description
1 polymer ?
#
loop_
_entity_poly.entity_id
_entity_poly.type
_entity_poly.pdbx_seq_one_letter_code
_entity_poly.pdbx_strand_id
1 'polypeptide(L)'
;IDGNGGTASATVTIAVADNNVPVATDQSDKVTTSVAKNIKLDVYDNDGDDVEVKITGFPTKGQIGGVIYNSSREANLYEAYFKTGTEFGDEIDLGLGGRRVSEFAFEAYSELSGLGGAEATATLKIYANDGATYGSVAETTTVNGQTVSTYGSKMPGTLLYKSDAMDLVAGFQTYRVTDINVDLPAKVTWTVEFNGVDNDNVSSGRTAALMLAGKDVVGTSLDDFWQKTDAGWKLYRTGSNEQDDDFTANVVSYDKDSLIVKYTPTSGYTGTDSFTYEVIDGNGGTASATVTIAVADNNVPVAT
;
A
#
# COMPACT_ATOMS: atom_id res chain seq x y z
N ILE A 1 -21.72 -47.00 -19.82
CA ILE A 1 -21.92 -48.47 -19.64
C ILE A 1 -22.70 -48.62 -18.34
N ASP A 2 -23.88 -49.24 -18.41
CA ASP A 2 -24.80 -49.36 -17.27
C ASP A 2 -24.62 -50.64 -16.44
N GLY A 3 -23.63 -51.43 -16.68
CA GLY A 3 -23.35 -52.73 -15.99
C GLY A 3 -24.15 -53.90 -16.55
N ASN A 4 -25.12 -53.69 -17.41
CA ASN A 4 -25.96 -54.72 -18.08
C ASN A 4 -25.68 -54.81 -19.59
N GLY A 5 -24.59 -54.19 -20.04
CA GLY A 5 -24.16 -54.21 -21.45
C GLY A 5 -24.70 -53.04 -22.29
N GLY A 6 -25.53 -52.15 -21.72
CA GLY A 6 -26.00 -50.96 -22.39
C GLY A 6 -24.88 -49.91 -22.45
N THR A 7 -24.72 -49.29 -23.63
CA THR A 7 -23.76 -48.19 -23.84
C THR A 7 -24.47 -47.00 -24.45
N ALA A 8 -24.08 -45.81 -24.04
CA ALA A 8 -24.45 -44.54 -24.69
C ALA A 8 -23.20 -43.73 -24.94
N SER A 9 -23.17 -43.00 -26.05
CA SER A 9 -22.10 -42.07 -26.38
C SER A 9 -22.71 -40.71 -26.73
N ALA A 10 -22.02 -39.66 -26.38
CA ALA A 10 -22.33 -38.31 -26.80
C ALA A 10 -21.08 -37.65 -27.35
N THR A 11 -21.23 -36.75 -28.29
CA THR A 11 -20.16 -35.95 -28.87
C THR A 11 -20.26 -34.56 -28.27
N VAL A 12 -19.14 -34.07 -27.74
CA VAL A 12 -18.97 -32.67 -27.37
C VAL A 12 -18.13 -32.01 -28.47
N THR A 13 -18.69 -31.01 -29.11
CA THR A 13 -18.00 -30.20 -30.09
C THR A 13 -17.50 -28.95 -29.37
N ILE A 14 -16.18 -28.72 -29.38
CA ILE A 14 -15.56 -27.51 -28.82
C ILE A 14 -15.08 -26.68 -30.01
N ALA A 15 -15.62 -25.47 -30.13
CA ALA A 15 -15.07 -24.46 -31.02
C ALA A 15 -13.91 -23.75 -30.26
N VAL A 16 -12.73 -23.75 -30.85
CA VAL A 16 -11.60 -22.97 -30.34
C VAL A 16 -11.46 -21.77 -31.25
N ALA A 17 -11.55 -20.59 -30.70
CA ALA A 17 -11.27 -19.33 -31.38
C ALA A 17 -9.86 -18.85 -31.03
N ASP A 18 -9.28 -18.05 -31.92
CA ASP A 18 -8.03 -17.34 -31.62
C ASP A 18 -8.32 -16.23 -30.60
N ASN A 19 -7.39 -16.00 -29.68
CA ASN A 19 -7.45 -14.87 -28.75
C ASN A 19 -7.10 -13.57 -29.48
N ASN A 20 -7.98 -12.58 -29.40
CA ASN A 20 -7.66 -11.22 -29.86
C ASN A 20 -7.05 -10.45 -28.66
N VAL A 21 -5.97 -9.73 -28.92
CA VAL A 21 -5.38 -8.88 -27.87
C VAL A 21 -6.30 -7.69 -27.55
N PRO A 22 -6.39 -7.24 -26.33
CA PRO A 22 -7.15 -6.06 -25.98
C PRO A 22 -6.62 -4.81 -26.70
N VAL A 23 -7.44 -3.80 -26.78
CA VAL A 23 -7.07 -2.48 -27.35
C VAL A 23 -7.18 -1.45 -26.24
N ALA A 24 -6.12 -0.69 -26.03
CA ALA A 24 -6.08 0.46 -25.13
C ALA A 24 -5.78 1.72 -25.95
N THR A 25 -6.50 2.80 -25.71
CA THR A 25 -6.40 4.03 -26.47
C THR A 25 -5.89 5.17 -25.61
N ASP A 26 -4.91 5.93 -26.14
CA ASP A 26 -4.46 7.17 -25.49
C ASP A 26 -5.63 8.15 -25.36
N GLN A 27 -5.77 8.73 -24.20
CA GLN A 27 -6.87 9.65 -23.90
C GLN A 27 -6.40 10.89 -23.13
N SER A 28 -7.25 11.92 -23.17
CA SER A 28 -7.03 13.15 -22.41
C SER A 28 -8.23 13.45 -21.54
N ASP A 29 -7.98 13.90 -20.31
CA ASP A 29 -9.03 14.27 -19.38
C ASP A 29 -8.73 15.62 -18.70
N LYS A 30 -9.78 16.23 -18.13
CA LYS A 30 -9.68 17.48 -17.37
C LYS A 30 -10.12 17.26 -15.95
N VAL A 31 -9.33 17.75 -15.01
CA VAL A 31 -9.55 17.62 -13.59
C VAL A 31 -9.41 18.97 -12.92
N THR A 32 -10.27 19.25 -11.95
CA THR A 32 -10.14 20.45 -11.11
C THR A 32 -9.12 20.23 -10.03
N THR A 33 -8.25 21.20 -9.79
CA THR A 33 -7.23 21.13 -8.72
C THR A 33 -7.88 20.78 -7.38
N SER A 34 -7.20 19.98 -6.59
CA SER A 34 -7.65 19.50 -5.27
C SER A 34 -8.96 18.68 -5.27
N VAL A 35 -9.49 18.30 -6.44
CA VAL A 35 -10.71 17.51 -6.56
C VAL A 35 -10.40 16.18 -7.25
N ALA A 36 -10.71 15.09 -6.57
CA ALA A 36 -10.54 13.76 -7.16
C ALA A 36 -11.55 13.51 -8.29
N LYS A 37 -11.13 12.79 -9.32
CA LYS A 37 -11.97 12.39 -10.45
C LYS A 37 -11.79 10.93 -10.78
N ASN A 38 -12.91 10.26 -11.05
CA ASN A 38 -12.92 8.93 -11.65
C ASN A 38 -12.75 9.06 -13.16
N ILE A 39 -11.71 8.43 -13.69
CA ILE A 39 -11.36 8.43 -15.12
C ILE A 39 -11.68 7.02 -15.64
N LYS A 40 -12.57 6.94 -16.62
CA LYS A 40 -12.85 5.68 -17.31
C LYS A 40 -11.79 5.51 -18.39
N LEU A 41 -11.09 4.38 -18.36
CA LEU A 41 -10.11 4.00 -19.38
C LEU A 41 -10.81 3.59 -20.68
N ASP A 42 -10.26 3.99 -21.81
CA ASP A 42 -10.75 3.63 -23.14
C ASP A 42 -10.09 2.31 -23.56
N VAL A 43 -10.74 1.23 -23.16
CA VAL A 43 -10.30 -0.15 -23.35
C VAL A 43 -11.42 -0.96 -23.99
N TYR A 44 -11.03 -1.77 -24.94
CA TYR A 44 -11.91 -2.68 -25.67
C TYR A 44 -11.22 -4.01 -25.93
N ASP A 45 -11.93 -5.11 -25.66
CA ASP A 45 -11.53 -6.47 -26.04
C ASP A 45 -12.58 -7.05 -27.00
N ASN A 46 -12.12 -7.59 -28.15
CA ASN A 46 -13.02 -8.05 -29.21
C ASN A 46 -13.65 -9.41 -28.89
N ASP A 47 -13.04 -10.20 -28.06
CA ASP A 47 -13.54 -11.50 -27.61
C ASP A 47 -14.46 -11.36 -26.40
N GLY A 48 -14.45 -10.18 -25.76
CA GLY A 48 -15.21 -9.88 -24.58
C GLY A 48 -14.59 -10.48 -23.32
N ASP A 49 -13.30 -10.75 -23.35
CA ASP A 49 -12.56 -11.24 -22.20
C ASP A 49 -12.48 -10.18 -21.08
N ASP A 50 -12.49 -10.64 -19.85
CA ASP A 50 -12.23 -9.77 -18.71
C ASP A 50 -10.77 -9.31 -18.75
N VAL A 51 -10.56 -8.01 -18.56
CA VAL A 51 -9.20 -7.43 -18.58
C VAL A 51 -8.80 -6.94 -17.21
N GLU A 52 -7.54 -7.13 -16.89
CA GLU A 52 -6.89 -6.59 -15.70
C GLU A 52 -6.12 -5.31 -16.06
N VAL A 53 -6.25 -4.27 -15.23
CA VAL A 53 -5.52 -3.00 -15.36
C VAL A 53 -4.29 -3.01 -14.47
N LYS A 54 -3.14 -2.64 -15.04
CA LYS A 54 -1.91 -2.41 -14.31
C LYS A 54 -1.38 -1.00 -14.64
N ILE A 55 -1.18 -0.18 -13.63
CA ILE A 55 -0.55 1.13 -13.81
C ILE A 55 0.95 0.92 -14.00
N THR A 56 1.49 1.31 -15.14
CA THR A 56 2.89 1.13 -15.53
C THR A 56 3.73 2.39 -15.40
N GLY A 57 3.11 3.56 -15.27
CA GLY A 57 3.76 4.81 -14.96
C GLY A 57 2.82 5.68 -14.14
N PHE A 58 3.20 5.99 -12.91
CA PHE A 58 2.35 6.78 -12.00
C PHE A 58 2.48 8.29 -12.27
N PRO A 59 1.43 9.07 -11.97
CA PRO A 59 1.48 10.51 -12.13
C PRO A 59 2.46 11.14 -11.12
N THR A 60 3.13 12.21 -11.52
CA THR A 60 4.10 12.93 -10.66
C THR A 60 3.47 14.09 -9.89
N LYS A 61 2.26 14.50 -10.28
CA LYS A 61 1.52 15.64 -9.73
C LYS A 61 0.14 15.24 -9.21
N GLY A 62 -0.04 13.95 -8.95
CA GLY A 62 -1.28 13.39 -8.43
C GLY A 62 -1.09 11.99 -7.90
N GLN A 63 -2.17 11.36 -7.51
CA GLN A 63 -2.22 10.03 -6.93
C GLN A 63 -3.28 9.20 -7.66
N ILE A 64 -2.97 7.93 -7.90
CA ILE A 64 -3.91 6.94 -8.46
C ILE A 64 -4.43 6.06 -7.34
N GLY A 65 -5.75 5.97 -7.24
CA GLY A 65 -6.43 5.07 -6.31
C GLY A 65 -7.14 5.78 -5.18
N GLY A 66 -7.58 5.00 -4.20
CA GLY A 66 -8.21 5.44 -2.96
C GLY A 66 -7.40 5.01 -1.74
N VAL A 67 -7.51 5.75 -0.65
CA VAL A 67 -6.90 5.38 0.62
C VAL A 67 -7.63 4.18 1.19
N ILE A 68 -6.89 3.13 1.52
CA ILE A 68 -7.39 1.89 2.13
C ILE A 68 -6.87 1.68 3.56
N TYR A 69 -5.85 2.41 3.95
CA TYR A 69 -5.39 2.52 5.33
C TYR A 69 -4.81 3.92 5.54
N ASN A 70 -5.13 4.51 6.67
CA ASN A 70 -4.55 5.78 7.12
C ASN A 70 -4.58 5.84 8.64
N SER A 71 -3.41 5.95 9.24
CA SER A 71 -3.23 6.33 10.63
C SER A 71 -2.64 7.73 10.68
N SER A 72 -3.27 8.62 11.44
CA SER A 72 -2.83 10.00 11.55
C SER A 72 -2.06 10.22 12.85
N ARG A 73 -0.99 10.99 12.75
CA ARG A 73 -0.33 11.53 13.93
C ARG A 73 -1.22 12.58 14.61
N GLU A 74 -1.39 12.50 15.92
CA GLU A 74 -2.02 13.57 16.68
C GLU A 74 -1.14 14.83 16.64
N ALA A 75 -1.76 16.01 16.54
CA ALA A 75 -1.09 17.27 16.25
C ALA A 75 0.01 17.68 17.26
N ASN A 76 0.10 17.04 18.41
CA ASN A 76 1.08 17.31 19.47
C ASN A 76 1.93 16.09 19.88
N LEU A 77 1.73 14.93 19.26
CA LEU A 77 2.53 13.75 19.50
C LEU A 77 3.75 13.77 18.57
N TYR A 78 4.90 14.11 19.12
CA TYR A 78 6.21 14.02 18.46
C TYR A 78 6.99 12.82 19.03
N GLU A 79 6.30 11.75 19.36
CA GLU A 79 6.94 10.57 19.90
C GLU A 79 7.42 9.71 18.75
N ALA A 80 8.72 9.53 18.72
CA ALA A 80 9.42 8.66 17.82
C ALA A 80 9.88 7.44 18.60
N TYR A 81 9.52 6.26 18.12
CA TYR A 81 9.91 5.04 18.79
C TYR A 81 11.27 4.57 18.29
N PHE A 82 12.28 4.68 19.16
CA PHE A 82 13.63 4.16 18.94
C PHE A 82 13.70 2.74 19.52
N LYS A 83 13.97 1.75 18.69
CA LYS A 83 14.14 0.38 19.14
C LYS A 83 15.53 -0.12 18.79
N THR A 84 16.09 -0.89 19.71
CA THR A 84 17.25 -1.71 19.44
C THR A 84 16.90 -2.71 18.34
N GLY A 85 17.72 -2.76 17.30
CA GLY A 85 17.44 -3.53 16.10
C GLY A 85 17.04 -2.65 14.92
N THR A 86 17.07 -3.22 13.75
CA THR A 86 17.02 -2.47 12.50
C THR A 86 15.72 -2.60 11.73
N GLU A 87 14.84 -3.55 12.07
CA GLU A 87 13.60 -3.77 11.34
C GLU A 87 12.41 -3.91 12.30
N PHE A 88 11.45 -3.00 12.21
CA PHE A 88 10.22 -3.01 13.00
C PHE A 88 9.09 -2.29 12.28
N GLY A 89 7.86 -2.54 12.69
CA GLY A 89 6.66 -1.96 12.09
C GLY A 89 5.40 -2.62 12.61
N ASP A 90 4.30 -2.46 11.91
CA ASP A 90 2.97 -2.70 12.44
C ASP A 90 2.15 -3.69 11.61
N GLU A 91 1.19 -4.38 12.26
CA GLU A 91 0.15 -5.16 11.62
C GLU A 91 -1.07 -4.27 11.36
N ILE A 92 -1.47 -4.16 10.10
CA ILE A 92 -2.61 -3.34 9.69
C ILE A 92 -3.68 -4.17 8.98
N ASP A 93 -4.94 -3.80 9.22
CA ASP A 93 -6.09 -4.29 8.48
C ASP A 93 -6.49 -3.21 7.47
N LEU A 94 -6.31 -3.51 6.19
CA LEU A 94 -6.59 -2.61 5.10
C LEU A 94 -8.11 -2.45 4.94
N GLY A 95 -8.62 -1.26 5.07
CA GLY A 95 -10.03 -0.96 4.92
C GLY A 95 -10.64 -1.44 3.59
N LEU A 96 -11.82 -0.97 3.28
CA LEU A 96 -12.53 -1.32 2.03
C LEU A 96 -11.87 -0.63 0.83
N GLY A 97 -11.72 -1.34 -0.27
CA GLY A 97 -11.18 -0.81 -1.53
C GLY A 97 -10.48 -1.87 -2.38
N GLY A 98 -9.98 -1.45 -3.52
CA GLY A 98 -9.10 -2.26 -4.36
C GLY A 98 -7.83 -2.62 -3.58
N ARG A 99 -7.23 -3.76 -3.91
CA ARG A 99 -6.11 -4.32 -3.15
C ARG A 99 -4.77 -4.24 -3.87
N ARG A 100 -4.74 -3.80 -5.12
CA ARG A 100 -3.49 -3.53 -5.80
C ARG A 100 -2.95 -2.20 -5.30
N VAL A 101 -1.95 -2.28 -4.44
CA VAL A 101 -1.36 -1.10 -3.82
C VAL A 101 -0.57 -0.31 -4.85
N SER A 102 -0.84 0.98 -4.91
CA SER A 102 -0.14 1.95 -5.75
C SER A 102 0.91 2.74 -4.99
N GLU A 103 0.64 2.99 -3.70
CA GLU A 103 1.49 3.84 -2.87
C GLU A 103 1.43 3.41 -1.42
N PHE A 104 2.57 3.49 -0.74
CA PHE A 104 2.70 3.36 0.70
C PHE A 104 3.55 4.52 1.24
N ALA A 105 3.04 5.24 2.22
CA ALA A 105 3.80 6.29 2.90
C ALA A 105 3.85 6.02 4.40
N PHE A 106 4.97 6.37 5.02
CA PHE A 106 5.18 6.32 6.47
C PHE A 106 5.97 7.53 6.93
N GLU A 107 5.89 7.87 8.20
CA GLU A 107 6.69 8.96 8.78
C GLU A 107 7.80 8.40 9.67
N ALA A 108 8.97 9.01 9.56
CA ALA A 108 10.11 8.68 10.38
C ALA A 108 10.82 9.94 10.87
N TYR A 109 11.49 9.81 12.00
CA TYR A 109 12.44 10.81 12.53
C TYR A 109 13.84 10.22 12.52
N SER A 110 14.82 11.01 12.11
CA SER A 110 16.22 10.60 12.20
C SER A 110 17.13 11.71 12.68
N GLU A 111 18.10 11.31 13.48
CA GLU A 111 19.24 12.15 13.86
C GLU A 111 20.49 11.58 13.17
N LEU A 112 21.12 12.41 12.33
CA LEU A 112 22.21 11.97 11.45
C LEU A 112 23.49 12.78 11.66
N SER A 113 23.58 13.55 12.73
CA SER A 113 24.73 14.40 13.05
C SER A 113 26.05 13.63 13.26
N GLY A 114 25.92 12.37 13.71
CA GLY A 114 27.05 11.48 13.98
C GLY A 114 27.52 10.64 12.79
N LEU A 115 26.93 10.78 11.60
CA LEU A 115 27.26 9.93 10.44
C LEU A 115 28.66 10.19 9.87
N GLY A 116 29.19 11.42 10.03
CA GLY A 116 30.54 11.76 9.52
C GLY A 116 30.68 11.58 8.00
N GLY A 117 29.56 11.61 7.26
CA GLY A 117 29.53 11.37 5.80
C GLY A 117 29.15 9.93 5.39
N ALA A 118 28.88 9.05 6.34
CA ALA A 118 28.29 7.73 6.02
C ALA A 118 26.82 7.87 5.65
N GLU A 119 26.32 6.96 4.83
CA GLU A 119 24.91 6.93 4.42
C GLU A 119 24.08 6.14 5.44
N ALA A 120 22.86 6.61 5.67
CA ALA A 120 21.84 5.86 6.40
C ALA A 120 20.58 5.78 5.55
N THR A 121 19.94 4.61 5.56
CA THR A 121 18.81 4.34 4.68
C THR A 121 17.65 3.69 5.41
N ALA A 122 16.44 3.83 4.83
CA ALA A 122 15.23 3.12 5.19
C ALA A 122 14.76 2.25 4.04
N THR A 123 14.30 1.04 4.32
CA THR A 123 13.70 0.13 3.34
C THR A 123 12.35 -0.34 3.85
N LEU A 124 11.28 -0.01 3.12
CA LEU A 124 9.94 -0.51 3.40
C LEU A 124 9.84 -1.99 2.99
N LYS A 125 9.26 -2.80 3.87
CA LYS A 125 8.90 -4.19 3.58
C LYS A 125 7.45 -4.45 3.97
N ILE A 126 6.77 -5.28 3.20
CA ILE A 126 5.38 -5.70 3.46
C ILE A 126 5.33 -7.22 3.46
N TYR A 127 4.76 -7.78 4.50
CA TYR A 127 4.66 -9.23 4.71
C TYR A 127 3.20 -9.67 4.79
N ALA A 128 2.90 -10.85 4.27
CA ALA A 128 1.69 -11.56 4.63
C ALA A 128 1.76 -12.04 6.08
N ASN A 129 0.61 -12.05 6.76
CA ASN A 129 0.49 -12.62 8.12
C ASN A 129 0.16 -14.11 8.01
N ASP A 130 1.08 -14.88 7.39
CA ASP A 130 0.93 -16.31 7.11
C ASP A 130 1.96 -17.18 7.86
N GLY A 131 2.76 -16.59 8.72
CA GLY A 131 3.71 -17.28 9.59
C GLY A 131 3.02 -18.09 10.70
N ALA A 132 3.79 -18.64 11.61
CA ALA A 132 3.27 -19.37 12.76
C ALA A 132 2.45 -18.43 13.67
N THR A 133 1.52 -19.01 14.46
CA THR A 133 0.77 -18.25 15.44
C THR A 133 1.69 -17.83 16.59
N TYR A 134 1.68 -16.55 16.94
CA TYR A 134 2.46 -15.99 18.03
C TYR A 134 1.68 -16.08 19.35
N GLY A 135 2.31 -16.62 20.37
CA GLY A 135 1.70 -16.76 21.67
C GLY A 135 0.65 -17.88 21.77
N SER A 136 0.29 -18.24 22.99
CA SER A 136 -0.64 -19.36 23.27
C SER A 136 -1.95 -18.91 23.94
N VAL A 137 -2.09 -17.64 24.30
CA VAL A 137 -3.26 -17.11 25.01
C VAL A 137 -3.75 -15.86 24.30
N ALA A 138 -5.03 -15.85 23.96
CA ALA A 138 -5.66 -14.65 23.40
C ALA A 138 -5.82 -13.58 24.50
N GLU A 139 -5.13 -12.46 24.35
CA GLU A 139 -5.50 -11.22 25.04
C GLU A 139 -6.46 -10.45 24.15
N THR A 140 -7.46 -9.84 24.77
CA THR A 140 -8.39 -8.97 24.07
C THR A 140 -8.14 -7.54 24.47
N THR A 141 -8.03 -6.67 23.49
CA THR A 141 -8.00 -5.22 23.69
C THR A 141 -9.16 -4.56 22.97
N THR A 142 -9.44 -3.31 23.26
CA THR A 142 -10.48 -2.55 22.56
C THR A 142 -9.82 -1.48 21.74
N VAL A 143 -9.96 -1.57 20.42
CA VAL A 143 -9.48 -0.57 19.44
C VAL A 143 -10.71 0.05 18.79
N ASN A 144 -10.81 1.37 18.78
CA ASN A 144 -11.93 2.13 18.19
C ASN A 144 -13.34 1.61 18.63
N GLY A 145 -13.46 1.13 19.88
CA GLY A 145 -14.71 0.59 20.42
C GLY A 145 -15.01 -0.87 20.04
N GLN A 146 -14.11 -1.54 19.33
CA GLN A 146 -14.20 -2.97 18.99
C GLN A 146 -13.22 -3.78 19.84
N THR A 147 -13.69 -4.91 20.36
CA THR A 147 -12.81 -5.85 21.06
C THR A 147 -12.04 -6.68 20.06
N VAL A 148 -10.71 -6.57 20.07
CA VAL A 148 -9.79 -7.31 19.21
C VAL A 148 -8.88 -8.20 20.02
N SER A 149 -8.40 -9.29 19.44
CA SER A 149 -7.49 -10.24 20.08
C SER A 149 -6.07 -10.01 19.56
N THR A 150 -5.15 -9.68 20.46
CA THR A 150 -3.73 -9.47 20.14
C THR A 150 -2.92 -10.76 20.15
N TYR A 151 -3.35 -11.74 20.93
CA TYR A 151 -2.72 -13.06 20.94
C TYR A 151 -3.39 -13.98 19.93
N GLY A 152 -2.61 -14.78 19.27
CA GLY A 152 -3.06 -15.59 18.15
C GLY A 152 -2.88 -14.90 16.81
N SER A 153 -2.30 -13.69 16.78
CA SER A 153 -1.85 -13.06 15.54
C SER A 153 -0.88 -13.96 14.82
N LYS A 154 -0.98 -13.98 13.50
CA LYS A 154 -0.01 -14.67 12.68
C LYS A 154 1.23 -13.81 12.54
N MET A 155 2.41 -14.40 12.78
CA MET A 155 3.67 -13.72 12.54
C MET A 155 3.79 -13.31 11.07
N PRO A 156 4.52 -12.22 10.79
CA PRO A 156 4.95 -11.91 9.44
C PRO A 156 5.67 -13.11 8.83
N GLY A 157 5.24 -13.55 7.66
CA GLY A 157 5.76 -14.74 6.99
C GLY A 157 6.31 -14.41 5.61
N THR A 158 5.49 -14.58 4.57
CA THR A 158 5.89 -14.35 3.18
C THR A 158 6.13 -12.86 2.93
N LEU A 159 7.33 -12.51 2.45
CA LEU A 159 7.64 -11.17 1.98
C LEU A 159 6.90 -10.91 0.66
N LEU A 160 5.95 -9.97 0.68
CA LEU A 160 5.13 -9.59 -0.48
C LEU A 160 5.77 -8.46 -1.28
N TYR A 161 6.41 -7.51 -0.60
CA TYR A 161 7.05 -6.37 -1.22
C TYR A 161 8.28 -5.91 -0.44
N LYS A 162 9.27 -5.38 -1.16
CA LYS A 162 10.44 -4.70 -0.62
C LYS A 162 10.77 -3.53 -1.54
N SER A 163 10.85 -2.33 -0.98
CA SER A 163 11.29 -1.13 -1.71
C SER A 163 12.80 -1.14 -1.97
N ASP A 164 13.24 -0.30 -2.87
CA ASP A 164 14.62 0.17 -2.87
C ASP A 164 14.94 0.90 -1.56
N ALA A 165 16.22 1.00 -1.24
CA ALA A 165 16.68 1.76 -0.09
C ALA A 165 16.47 3.26 -0.36
N MET A 166 15.87 3.96 0.60
CA MET A 166 15.64 5.40 0.57
C MET A 166 16.61 6.08 1.54
N ASP A 167 17.27 7.12 1.08
CA ASP A 167 18.19 7.88 1.93
C ASP A 167 17.44 8.54 3.08
N LEU A 168 17.94 8.36 4.31
CA LEU A 168 17.40 9.04 5.48
C LEU A 168 17.79 10.51 5.44
N VAL A 169 16.85 11.37 5.79
CA VAL A 169 17.02 12.82 5.94
C VAL A 169 16.78 13.18 7.40
N ALA A 170 17.70 13.97 7.98
CA ALA A 170 17.60 14.37 9.37
C ALA A 170 16.29 15.13 9.66
N GLY A 171 15.74 14.90 10.85
CA GLY A 171 14.46 15.45 11.28
C GLY A 171 13.27 14.57 10.91
N PHE A 172 12.08 15.17 10.98
CA PHE A 172 10.83 14.52 10.62
C PHE A 172 10.65 14.49 9.12
N GLN A 173 10.41 13.31 8.55
CA GLN A 173 10.18 13.11 7.13
C GLN A 173 9.04 12.14 6.87
N THR A 174 8.30 12.40 5.79
CA THR A 174 7.38 11.43 5.20
C THR A 174 8.09 10.74 4.04
N TYR A 175 8.27 9.45 4.15
CA TYR A 175 8.80 8.59 3.09
C TYR A 175 7.64 8.02 2.30
N ARG A 176 7.72 8.15 0.99
CA ARG A 176 6.66 7.73 0.07
C ARG A 176 7.24 6.78 -0.97
N VAL A 177 6.67 5.59 -1.03
CA VAL A 177 6.99 4.56 -2.02
C VAL A 177 5.83 4.48 -3.00
N THR A 178 6.11 4.72 -4.26
CA THR A 178 5.17 4.61 -5.38
C THR A 178 5.48 3.38 -6.23
N ASP A 179 4.67 3.10 -7.23
CA ASP A 179 4.87 2.00 -8.19
C ASP A 179 4.90 0.59 -7.57
N ILE A 180 4.24 0.40 -6.42
CA ILE A 180 4.28 -0.86 -5.69
C ILE A 180 3.67 -1.99 -6.50
N ASN A 181 2.50 -1.80 -7.11
CA ASN A 181 1.81 -2.75 -8.02
C ASN A 181 1.69 -4.20 -7.48
N VAL A 182 1.45 -4.34 -6.20
CA VAL A 182 1.32 -5.64 -5.52
C VAL A 182 -0.08 -5.79 -4.95
N ASP A 183 -0.69 -6.94 -5.19
CA ASP A 183 -1.96 -7.30 -4.55
C ASP A 183 -1.68 -7.73 -3.11
N LEU A 184 -2.30 -7.04 -2.16
CA LEU A 184 -2.15 -7.35 -0.74
C LEU A 184 -3.38 -8.05 -0.18
N PRO A 185 -3.22 -9.00 0.75
CA PRO A 185 -4.32 -9.54 1.54
C PRO A 185 -4.91 -8.47 2.46
N ALA A 186 -6.07 -8.75 3.07
CA ALA A 186 -6.76 -7.79 3.94
C ALA A 186 -5.91 -7.38 5.14
N LYS A 187 -5.10 -8.30 5.66
CA LYS A 187 -4.16 -8.04 6.76
C LYS A 187 -2.73 -8.25 6.30
N VAL A 188 -1.89 -7.30 6.63
CA VAL A 188 -0.45 -7.34 6.35
C VAL A 188 0.32 -6.79 7.53
N THR A 189 1.58 -7.19 7.66
CA THR A 189 2.55 -6.47 8.49
C THR A 189 3.47 -5.67 7.56
N TRP A 190 3.56 -4.39 7.78
CA TRP A 190 4.57 -3.56 7.15
C TRP A 190 5.67 -3.23 8.15
N THR A 191 6.89 -3.15 7.68
CA THR A 191 8.05 -2.79 8.49
C THR A 191 8.98 -1.86 7.74
N VAL A 192 9.80 -1.15 8.50
CA VAL A 192 10.93 -0.41 7.95
C VAL A 192 12.21 -1.00 8.52
N GLU A 193 13.13 -1.34 7.61
CA GLU A 193 14.50 -1.70 7.96
C GLU A 193 15.38 -0.46 7.83
N PHE A 194 15.99 -0.06 8.94
CA PHE A 194 16.94 1.04 8.99
C PHE A 194 18.38 0.52 8.94
N ASN A 195 19.19 1.07 8.05
CA ASN A 195 20.60 0.73 7.91
C ASN A 195 21.48 1.97 8.12
N GLY A 196 22.69 1.78 8.60
CA GLY A 196 23.64 2.87 8.88
C GLY A 196 23.34 3.66 10.15
N VAL A 197 22.34 3.25 10.94
CA VAL A 197 21.98 3.85 12.23
C VAL A 197 22.49 3.01 13.41
N ASP A 198 22.51 3.63 14.60
CA ASP A 198 22.94 3.02 15.87
C ASP A 198 21.90 3.35 16.93
N ASN A 199 20.75 2.69 16.84
CA ASN A 199 19.64 2.89 17.75
C ASN A 199 19.91 2.32 19.17
N ASP A 200 20.94 1.49 19.34
CA ASP A 200 21.38 1.01 20.66
C ASP A 200 22.08 2.10 21.46
N ASN A 201 22.60 3.10 20.79
CA ASN A 201 23.25 4.24 21.39
C ASN A 201 22.63 5.56 20.89
N VAL A 202 21.56 5.99 21.52
CA VAL A 202 20.83 7.22 21.16
C VAL A 202 21.72 8.49 21.23
N SER A 203 22.84 8.44 21.94
CA SER A 203 23.80 9.55 21.98
C SER A 203 24.78 9.53 20.81
N SER A 204 24.70 8.55 19.92
CA SER A 204 25.58 8.45 18.75
C SER A 204 25.34 9.54 17.71
N GLY A 205 24.18 10.20 17.74
CA GLY A 205 23.70 11.09 16.68
C GLY A 205 23.44 10.35 15.36
N ARG A 206 23.17 9.04 15.42
CA ARG A 206 22.89 8.17 14.26
C ARG A 206 21.70 7.29 14.56
N THR A 207 20.55 7.92 14.78
CA THR A 207 19.32 7.20 15.14
C THR A 207 18.22 7.42 14.14
N ALA A 208 17.34 6.43 14.01
CA ALA A 208 16.11 6.55 13.23
C ALA A 208 14.96 5.81 13.92
N ALA A 209 13.78 6.38 13.83
CA ALA A 209 12.57 5.89 14.48
C ALA A 209 11.36 6.06 13.58
N LEU A 210 10.36 5.18 13.70
CA LEU A 210 9.03 5.42 13.16
C LEU A 210 8.24 6.36 14.07
N MET A 211 7.40 7.19 13.45
CA MET A 211 6.53 8.10 14.18
C MET A 211 5.28 7.37 14.66
N LEU A 212 4.95 7.54 15.94
CA LEU A 212 3.73 6.99 16.49
C LEU A 212 2.50 7.70 15.91
N ALA A 213 1.50 6.92 15.60
CA ALA A 213 0.16 7.39 15.24
C ALA A 213 -0.68 7.59 16.50
N GLY A 214 -1.68 8.42 16.41
CA GLY A 214 -2.63 8.64 17.51
C GLY A 214 -4.03 8.12 17.19
N LYS A 215 -4.31 7.77 15.93
CA LYS A 215 -5.64 7.33 15.51
C LYS A 215 -5.68 6.77 14.09
N ASP A 216 -6.33 5.65 13.94
CA ASP A 216 -6.76 5.16 12.64
C ASP A 216 -7.93 5.99 12.08
N VAL A 217 -7.78 6.45 10.85
CA VAL A 217 -8.81 7.19 10.10
C VAL A 217 -9.51 6.28 9.09
N VAL A 218 -8.75 5.38 8.47
CA VAL A 218 -9.21 4.36 7.54
C VAL A 218 -8.46 3.08 7.82
N GLY A 219 -9.13 1.94 7.83
CA GLY A 219 -8.55 0.67 8.26
C GLY A 219 -8.44 0.61 9.78
N THR A 220 -7.73 -0.35 10.29
CA THR A 220 -7.44 -0.50 11.72
C THR A 220 -6.08 -1.13 11.93
N SER A 221 -5.39 -0.79 13.01
CA SER A 221 -4.26 -1.51 13.55
C SER A 221 -4.55 -1.93 15.00
N LEU A 222 -3.65 -2.67 15.58
CA LEU A 222 -3.68 -3.06 16.99
C LEU A 222 -2.62 -2.26 17.73
N ASP A 223 -2.86 -1.96 19.03
CA ASP A 223 -1.87 -1.30 19.90
C ASP A 223 -0.67 -2.21 20.17
N ASP A 224 0.00 -2.65 19.13
CA ASP A 224 1.18 -3.49 19.20
C ASP A 224 2.02 -3.35 17.93
N PHE A 225 3.27 -3.78 17.97
CA PHE A 225 4.14 -3.74 16.81
C PHE A 225 5.07 -4.94 16.74
N TRP A 226 5.47 -5.28 15.53
CA TRP A 226 6.42 -6.34 15.25
C TRP A 226 7.84 -5.82 15.14
N GLN A 227 8.78 -6.55 15.74
CA GLN A 227 10.21 -6.34 15.56
C GLN A 227 10.86 -7.63 15.08
N LYS A 228 11.71 -7.53 14.09
CA LYS A 228 12.58 -8.62 13.65
C LYS A 228 13.85 -8.63 14.48
N THR A 229 14.14 -9.75 15.09
CA THR A 229 15.36 -10.00 15.89
C THR A 229 16.13 -11.16 15.31
N ASP A 230 17.35 -11.40 15.79
CA ASP A 230 18.15 -12.58 15.41
C ASP A 230 17.44 -13.91 15.75
N ALA A 231 16.56 -13.90 16.73
CA ALA A 231 15.75 -15.05 17.13
C ALA A 231 14.42 -15.18 16.36
N GLY A 232 14.13 -14.28 15.43
CA GLY A 232 12.90 -14.20 14.66
C GLY A 232 12.00 -13.03 15.05
N TRP A 233 10.74 -13.11 14.69
CA TRP A 233 9.77 -12.06 14.98
C TRP A 233 9.39 -12.04 16.47
N LYS A 234 9.27 -10.83 17.01
CA LYS A 234 8.79 -10.57 18.36
C LYS A 234 7.71 -9.50 18.32
N LEU A 235 6.58 -9.80 18.96
CA LEU A 235 5.49 -8.85 19.14
C LEU A 235 5.72 -8.07 20.43
N TYR A 236 5.61 -6.76 20.34
CA TYR A 236 5.66 -5.85 21.47
C TYR A 236 4.34 -5.16 21.61
N ARG A 237 3.95 -4.94 22.85
CA ARG A 237 2.80 -4.19 23.26
C ARG A 237 3.23 -3.34 24.44
N THR A 238 3.02 -2.04 24.40
CA THR A 238 3.18 -1.22 25.59
C THR A 238 1.95 -1.46 26.46
N GLY A 239 2.18 -2.11 27.57
CA GLY A 239 1.12 -2.37 28.55
C GLY A 239 0.84 -1.13 29.37
N SER A 240 -0.26 -0.51 29.14
CA SER A 240 -1.02 0.41 30.00
C SER A 240 -1.41 1.73 29.33
N ASN A 241 -2.69 1.78 29.04
CA ASN A 241 -3.47 3.02 29.16
C ASN A 241 -2.89 4.23 28.45
N GLU A 242 -3.21 4.44 27.20
CA GLU A 242 -3.29 5.77 26.61
C GLU A 242 -2.32 6.14 25.49
N GLN A 243 -1.49 5.29 24.94
CA GLN A 243 -0.82 5.64 23.70
C GLN A 243 -0.80 4.47 22.75
N ASP A 244 -1.41 4.72 21.59
CA ASP A 244 -1.43 3.81 20.48
C ASP A 244 0.02 3.49 20.08
N ASP A 245 0.41 2.21 20.12
CA ASP A 245 1.72 1.73 19.67
C ASP A 245 1.78 1.59 18.15
N ASP A 246 0.82 2.18 17.46
CA ASP A 246 0.71 2.18 16.02
C ASP A 246 1.67 3.17 15.40
N PHE A 247 2.16 2.85 14.20
CA PHE A 247 3.00 3.78 13.45
C PHE A 247 2.21 4.47 12.35
N THR A 248 2.58 5.73 12.08
CA THR A 248 1.97 6.53 11.01
C THR A 248 2.18 5.88 9.66
N ALA A 249 1.10 5.53 9.00
CA ALA A 249 1.13 5.01 7.64
C ALA A 249 -0.07 5.46 6.81
N ASN A 250 0.12 5.53 5.51
CA ASN A 250 -0.95 5.76 4.54
C ASN A 250 -0.77 4.80 3.37
N VAL A 251 -1.82 4.04 3.06
CA VAL A 251 -1.81 3.06 1.96
C VAL A 251 -2.89 3.41 0.95
N VAL A 252 -2.49 3.47 -0.30
CA VAL A 252 -3.36 3.76 -1.43
C VAL A 252 -3.40 2.58 -2.38
N SER A 253 -4.59 2.24 -2.85
CA SER A 253 -4.77 1.17 -3.83
C SER A 253 -5.77 1.54 -4.91
N TYR A 254 -5.71 0.81 -6.01
CA TYR A 254 -6.72 0.84 -7.08
C TYR A 254 -7.26 -0.57 -7.31
N ASP A 255 -8.46 -0.61 -7.93
CA ASP A 255 -9.10 -1.86 -8.33
C ASP A 255 -8.57 -2.26 -9.72
N LYS A 256 -7.80 -3.34 -9.78
CA LYS A 256 -7.20 -3.83 -11.02
C LYS A 256 -8.22 -4.40 -12.01
N ASP A 257 -9.38 -4.84 -11.51
CA ASP A 257 -10.45 -5.41 -12.31
C ASP A 257 -11.45 -4.34 -12.80
N SER A 258 -11.16 -3.06 -12.52
CA SER A 258 -12.00 -1.92 -12.90
C SER A 258 -11.35 -1.08 -13.99
N LEU A 259 -12.10 -0.81 -15.05
CA LEU A 259 -11.73 0.20 -16.05
C LEU A 259 -11.93 1.64 -15.56
N ILE A 260 -12.24 1.85 -14.29
CA ILE A 260 -12.40 3.17 -13.69
C ILE A 260 -11.28 3.37 -12.68
N VAL A 261 -10.43 4.35 -12.95
CA VAL A 261 -9.29 4.71 -12.12
C VAL A 261 -9.55 6.07 -11.47
N LYS A 262 -9.43 6.14 -10.15
CA LYS A 262 -9.53 7.41 -9.42
C LYS A 262 -8.20 8.14 -9.49
N TYR A 263 -8.21 9.37 -9.99
CA TYR A 263 -7.07 10.28 -9.94
C TYR A 263 -7.36 11.43 -8.98
N THR A 264 -6.40 11.74 -8.12
CA THR A 264 -6.47 12.88 -7.19
C THR A 264 -5.26 13.78 -7.42
N PRO A 265 -5.43 15.01 -7.93
CA PRO A 265 -4.30 15.92 -8.13
C PRO A 265 -3.71 16.38 -6.80
N THR A 266 -2.41 16.64 -6.78
CA THR A 266 -1.74 17.32 -5.66
C THR A 266 -2.42 18.64 -5.38
N SER A 267 -2.65 18.95 -4.11
CA SER A 267 -3.33 20.17 -3.69
C SER A 267 -2.64 21.42 -4.24
N GLY A 268 -3.41 22.31 -4.85
CA GLY A 268 -2.93 23.55 -5.45
C GLY A 268 -2.16 23.41 -6.76
N TYR A 269 -1.94 22.19 -7.26
CA TYR A 269 -1.28 21.99 -8.55
C TYR A 269 -2.22 22.37 -9.70
N THR A 270 -1.69 23.06 -10.70
CA THR A 270 -2.30 23.30 -12.00
C THR A 270 -1.26 23.02 -13.09
N GLY A 271 -1.70 22.47 -14.21
CA GLY A 271 -0.82 22.10 -15.32
C GLY A 271 -1.14 20.70 -15.85
N THR A 272 -0.19 20.10 -16.55
CA THR A 272 -0.36 18.77 -17.14
C THR A 272 0.30 17.73 -16.28
N ASP A 273 -0.42 16.61 -16.07
CA ASP A 273 0.08 15.39 -15.46
C ASP A 273 -0.30 14.21 -16.35
N SER A 274 0.22 13.02 -16.11
CA SER A 274 -0.12 11.83 -16.89
C SER A 274 0.17 10.56 -16.11
N PHE A 275 -0.52 9.48 -16.48
CA PHE A 275 -0.16 8.13 -16.09
C PHE A 275 -0.26 7.18 -17.29
N THR A 276 0.49 6.10 -17.25
CA THR A 276 0.41 5.02 -18.25
C THR A 276 -0.15 3.77 -17.62
N TYR A 277 -0.86 2.99 -18.41
CA TYR A 277 -1.41 1.72 -17.97
C TYR A 277 -1.24 0.65 -19.04
N GLU A 278 -1.23 -0.59 -18.61
CA GLU A 278 -1.30 -1.80 -19.40
C GLU A 278 -2.59 -2.53 -19.04
N VAL A 279 -3.25 -3.10 -20.03
CA VAL A 279 -4.36 -4.03 -19.85
C VAL A 279 -3.93 -5.41 -20.29
N ILE A 280 -4.39 -6.43 -19.56
CA ILE A 280 -4.03 -7.84 -19.74
C ILE A 280 -5.32 -8.64 -19.77
N ASP A 281 -5.55 -9.44 -20.81
CA ASP A 281 -6.78 -10.24 -20.98
C ASP A 281 -6.75 -11.60 -20.28
N GLY A 282 -5.68 -11.94 -19.58
CA GLY A 282 -5.55 -13.25 -18.92
C GLY A 282 -5.22 -14.41 -19.86
N ASN A 283 -5.34 -14.24 -21.15
CA ASN A 283 -5.05 -15.24 -22.21
C ASN A 283 -3.72 -14.98 -22.92
N GLY A 284 -2.98 -13.94 -22.49
CA GLY A 284 -1.65 -13.56 -22.98
C GLY A 284 -1.63 -12.33 -23.87
N GLY A 285 -2.78 -11.74 -24.17
CA GLY A 285 -2.87 -10.46 -24.88
C GLY A 285 -2.64 -9.28 -23.94
N THR A 286 -1.93 -8.26 -24.40
CA THR A 286 -1.71 -7.03 -23.66
C THR A 286 -1.77 -5.82 -24.57
N ALA A 287 -2.19 -4.67 -24.02
CA ALA A 287 -2.10 -3.37 -24.67
C ALA A 287 -1.80 -2.29 -23.65
N SER A 288 -1.17 -1.22 -24.09
CA SER A 288 -0.80 -0.09 -23.21
C SER A 288 -1.27 1.22 -23.80
N ALA A 289 -1.62 2.18 -22.94
CA ALA A 289 -1.98 3.52 -23.32
C ALA A 289 -1.62 4.54 -22.24
N THR A 290 -1.70 5.83 -22.62
CA THR A 290 -1.42 6.98 -21.76
C THR A 290 -2.68 7.78 -21.52
N VAL A 291 -2.92 8.16 -20.26
CA VAL A 291 -3.91 9.17 -19.91
C VAL A 291 -3.19 10.48 -19.60
N THR A 292 -3.46 11.51 -20.40
CA THR A 292 -2.98 12.87 -20.16
C THR A 292 -4.04 13.67 -19.41
N ILE A 293 -3.65 14.33 -18.33
CA ILE A 293 -4.57 15.04 -17.43
C ILE A 293 -4.22 16.52 -17.43
N ALA A 294 -5.19 17.36 -17.82
CA ALA A 294 -5.11 18.81 -17.63
C ALA A 294 -5.74 19.18 -16.29
N VAL A 295 -4.92 19.57 -15.32
CA VAL A 295 -5.38 20.06 -14.01
C VAL A 295 -5.53 21.58 -14.07
N ALA A 296 -6.73 22.07 -13.81
CA ALA A 296 -7.05 23.49 -13.87
C ALA A 296 -7.74 23.97 -12.58
N ASP A 297 -7.65 25.27 -12.32
CA ASP A 297 -8.42 25.89 -11.23
C ASP A 297 -9.93 25.81 -11.49
N ASN A 298 -10.68 25.78 -10.41
CA ASN A 298 -12.12 25.92 -10.45
C ASN A 298 -12.45 27.43 -10.64
N ASN A 299 -12.56 27.85 -11.88
CA ASN A 299 -13.01 29.21 -12.18
C ASN A 299 -14.49 29.35 -11.78
N VAL A 300 -14.76 30.08 -10.71
CA VAL A 300 -16.13 30.44 -10.33
C VAL A 300 -16.72 31.29 -11.45
N PRO A 301 -17.92 30.95 -12.00
CA PRO A 301 -18.56 31.80 -12.98
C PRO A 301 -18.78 33.20 -12.39
N VAL A 302 -18.30 34.25 -13.08
CA VAL A 302 -18.60 35.63 -12.73
C VAL A 302 -19.92 35.97 -13.40
N ALA A 303 -20.96 36.26 -12.61
CA ALA A 303 -22.20 36.82 -13.13
C ALA A 303 -21.90 38.25 -13.64
N THR A 304 -22.09 38.48 -14.92
CA THR A 304 -22.05 39.81 -15.55
C THR A 304 -23.43 40.42 -15.61
#